data_24fb0668dfd99e7819f47c3d66614f8f
#
_entry.id   24fb0668dfd99e7819f47c3d66614f8f
#
_cell.length_a   1.000
_cell.length_b   1.000
_cell.length_c   1.000
_cell.angle_alpha   90.00
_cell.angle_beta   90.00
_cell.angle_gamma   90.00
#
_symmetry.space_group_name_H-M   'P 1'
#
loop_
_entity.id
_entity.type
_entity.pdbx_description
1 polymer ?
#
loop_
_entity_poly.entity_id
_entity_poly.type
_entity_poly.pdbx_seq_one_letter_code
_entity_poly.pdbx_strand_id
1 'polypeptide(L)'
;MKKLGMLFALLIVSVTLFAQDVVVLKHTNYTTHFSKSKKYPVMVEWWETKAKIGCSNPIPRKDNFKPDPLLTTETDLENDYKGSGYDRGHLMPAKSNQCQTPAVQDECFYFSNMAAQTHRLNAGDWKSLEVMTREWAVKDDSVHIWAGNVGEIKRIGRVAVPKQCWKVVYYKKSKEWMAFLFDNDESKPDGINNNMVDLIDIEKLTGLKFK
;
A
#
# COMPACT_ATOMS: atom_id res chain seq x y z
N MET A 1 3.40 -14.49 43.02
CA MET A 1 3.53 -15.32 41.81
C MET A 1 2.28 -15.36 40.90
N LYS A 2 1.10 -14.81 41.28
CA LYS A 2 -0.14 -14.84 40.45
C LYS A 2 -0.30 -13.70 39.43
N LYS A 3 0.53 -12.66 39.50
CA LYS A 3 0.41 -11.50 38.58
C LYS A 3 1.18 -11.64 37.25
N LEU A 4 2.14 -12.56 37.15
CA LEU A 4 2.95 -12.73 35.94
C LEU A 4 2.23 -13.54 34.83
N GLY A 5 1.37 -14.48 35.23
CA GLY A 5 0.63 -15.30 34.27
C GLY A 5 -0.47 -14.59 33.51
N MET A 6 -1.06 -13.51 34.09
CA MET A 6 -2.14 -12.78 33.45
C MET A 6 -1.64 -11.80 32.37
N LEU A 7 -0.40 -11.28 32.50
CA LEU A 7 0.21 -10.39 31.50
C LEU A 7 0.61 -11.15 30.22
N PHE A 8 1.05 -12.42 30.38
CA PHE A 8 1.44 -13.28 29.25
C PHE A 8 0.22 -13.72 28.41
N ALA A 9 -0.92 -13.99 29.06
CA ALA A 9 -2.16 -14.38 28.37
C ALA A 9 -2.75 -13.21 27.53
N LEU A 10 -2.63 -11.96 28.03
CA LEU A 10 -3.12 -10.78 27.29
C LEU A 10 -2.29 -10.49 26.03
N LEU A 11 -0.98 -10.74 26.08
CA LEU A 11 -0.08 -10.54 24.93
C LEU A 11 -0.32 -11.58 23.82
N ILE A 12 -0.58 -12.84 24.19
CA ILE A 12 -0.88 -13.92 23.24
C ILE A 12 -2.24 -13.70 22.56
N VAL A 13 -3.24 -13.22 23.30
CA VAL A 13 -4.58 -12.93 22.74
C VAL A 13 -4.54 -11.78 21.75
N SER A 14 -3.74 -10.74 21.99
CA SER A 14 -3.63 -9.61 21.07
C SER A 14 -2.93 -9.97 19.76
N VAL A 15 -1.91 -10.82 19.81
CA VAL A 15 -1.19 -11.31 18.61
C VAL A 15 -2.06 -12.24 17.78
N THR A 16 -2.84 -13.12 18.40
CA THR A 16 -3.75 -14.02 17.67
C THR A 16 -4.92 -13.31 17.03
N LEU A 17 -5.48 -12.26 17.65
CA LEU A 17 -6.54 -11.44 17.06
C LEU A 17 -6.05 -10.66 15.83
N PHE A 18 -4.84 -10.14 15.86
CA PHE A 18 -4.25 -9.44 14.72
C PHE A 18 -4.00 -10.40 13.54
N ALA A 19 -3.54 -11.60 13.80
CA ALA A 19 -3.31 -12.63 12.77
C ALA A 19 -4.62 -13.10 12.10
N GLN A 20 -5.78 -13.02 12.77
CA GLN A 20 -7.10 -13.35 12.19
C GLN A 20 -7.71 -12.25 11.34
N ASP A 21 -7.29 -10.99 11.51
CA ASP A 21 -7.84 -9.84 10.76
C ASP A 21 -7.20 -9.66 9.39
N VAL A 22 -5.92 -9.98 9.25
CA VAL A 22 -5.16 -9.78 8.02
C VAL A 22 -5.18 -11.03 7.16
N VAL A 23 -5.64 -10.89 5.91
CA VAL A 23 -5.58 -11.94 4.88
C VAL A 23 -4.55 -11.61 3.82
N VAL A 24 -3.89 -12.64 3.29
CA VAL A 24 -2.89 -12.51 2.24
C VAL A 24 -3.52 -12.87 0.90
N LEU A 25 -3.55 -11.91 -0.02
CA LEU A 25 -4.12 -12.04 -1.36
C LEU A 25 -2.98 -11.97 -2.38
N LYS A 26 -2.76 -13.06 -3.11
CA LYS A 26 -1.70 -13.15 -4.11
C LYS A 26 -2.26 -12.90 -5.50
N HIS A 27 -1.80 -11.85 -6.13
CA HIS A 27 -2.11 -11.46 -7.51
C HIS A 27 -0.94 -11.78 -8.44
N THR A 28 -1.12 -11.56 -9.73
CA THR A 28 -0.10 -11.91 -10.75
C THR A 28 1.24 -11.24 -10.48
N ASN A 29 1.25 -9.96 -10.11
CA ASN A 29 2.48 -9.17 -9.97
C ASN A 29 2.65 -8.51 -8.59
N TYR A 30 1.77 -8.75 -7.64
CA TYR A 30 1.86 -8.20 -6.30
C TYR A 30 1.14 -9.08 -5.28
N THR A 31 1.45 -8.87 -4.02
CA THR A 31 0.78 -9.50 -2.88
C THR A 31 0.21 -8.42 -1.98
N THR A 32 -1.04 -8.56 -1.59
CA THR A 32 -1.71 -7.69 -0.63
C THR A 32 -1.88 -8.39 0.72
N HIS A 33 -1.58 -7.69 1.79
CA HIS A 33 -1.96 -8.03 3.16
C HIS A 33 -3.12 -7.13 3.55
N PHE A 34 -4.35 -7.64 3.48
CA PHE A 34 -5.58 -6.86 3.63
C PHE A 34 -6.20 -7.04 5.02
N SER A 35 -6.47 -5.94 5.72
CA SER A 35 -7.20 -5.94 6.97
C SER A 35 -8.71 -5.96 6.71
N LYS A 36 -9.38 -7.02 7.16
CA LYS A 36 -10.84 -7.17 7.04
C LYS A 36 -11.59 -6.17 7.92
N SER A 37 -11.06 -5.84 9.08
CA SER A 37 -11.69 -4.89 10.00
C SER A 37 -11.55 -3.44 9.54
N LYS A 38 -10.38 -3.07 8.98
CA LYS A 38 -10.10 -1.72 8.49
C LYS A 38 -10.53 -1.47 7.05
N LYS A 39 -10.74 -2.55 6.28
CA LYS A 39 -11.08 -2.48 4.85
C LYS A 39 -10.04 -1.71 4.03
N TYR A 40 -8.76 -1.85 4.40
CA TYR A 40 -7.63 -1.34 3.64
C TYR A 40 -6.44 -2.32 3.67
N PRO A 41 -5.53 -2.28 2.69
CA PRO A 41 -4.28 -3.03 2.74
C PRO A 41 -3.35 -2.44 3.81
N VAL A 42 -2.92 -3.27 4.78
CA VAL A 42 -1.86 -2.89 5.73
C VAL A 42 -0.50 -2.88 5.05
N MET A 43 -0.34 -3.71 4.01
CA MET A 43 0.83 -3.75 3.16
C MET A 43 0.48 -4.33 1.79
N VAL A 44 1.12 -3.80 0.76
CA VAL A 44 1.21 -4.37 -0.59
C VAL A 44 2.68 -4.45 -0.97
N GLU A 45 3.11 -5.56 -1.56
CA GLU A 45 4.48 -5.74 -2.01
C GLU A 45 4.57 -6.17 -3.47
N TRP A 46 5.56 -5.66 -4.19
CA TRP A 46 5.81 -6.01 -5.59
C TRP A 46 7.24 -5.70 -6.03
N TRP A 47 7.66 -6.38 -7.08
CA TRP A 47 8.85 -6.00 -7.83
C TRP A 47 8.48 -5.06 -8.98
N GLU A 48 9.04 -3.87 -8.98
CA GLU A 48 9.03 -2.95 -10.11
C GLU A 48 10.26 -3.24 -10.97
N THR A 49 10.04 -3.59 -12.24
CA THR A 49 11.15 -3.94 -13.15
C THR A 49 11.02 -3.18 -14.45
N LYS A 50 12.15 -2.92 -15.12
CA LYS A 50 12.18 -2.30 -16.44
C LYS A 50 11.24 -2.98 -17.44
N ALA A 51 11.15 -4.32 -17.40
CA ALA A 51 10.27 -5.10 -18.29
C ALA A 51 8.77 -4.81 -18.07
N LYS A 52 8.35 -4.45 -16.84
CA LYS A 52 6.94 -4.14 -16.52
C LYS A 52 6.52 -2.72 -16.89
N ILE A 53 7.48 -1.80 -17.07
CA ILE A 53 7.19 -0.36 -17.19
C ILE A 53 7.80 0.30 -18.43
N GLY A 54 8.79 -0.31 -19.07
CA GLY A 54 9.63 0.30 -20.12
C GLY A 54 9.28 -0.09 -21.56
N CYS A 55 8.04 -0.52 -21.83
CA CYS A 55 7.61 -0.85 -23.19
C CYS A 55 7.31 0.39 -24.04
N SER A 56 7.40 0.26 -25.36
CA SER A 56 7.07 1.31 -26.33
C SER A 56 5.56 1.59 -26.44
N ASN A 57 4.73 0.57 -26.17
CA ASN A 57 3.27 0.65 -26.27
C ASN A 57 2.61 0.29 -24.92
N PRO A 58 2.57 1.22 -23.95
CA PRO A 58 1.95 0.97 -22.68
C PRO A 58 0.43 0.81 -22.80
N ILE A 59 -0.15 -0.08 -22.01
CA ILE A 59 -1.59 -0.27 -21.94
C ILE A 59 -2.25 1.00 -21.38
N PRO A 60 -3.28 1.55 -22.06
CA PRO A 60 -4.02 2.67 -21.56
C PRO A 60 -4.67 2.35 -20.22
N ARG A 61 -4.57 3.29 -19.26
CA ARG A 61 -5.23 3.17 -17.97
C ARG A 61 -6.75 3.17 -18.16
N LYS A 62 -7.41 2.17 -17.56
CA LYS A 62 -8.87 2.12 -17.42
C LYS A 62 -9.19 2.17 -15.93
N ASP A 63 -9.92 3.14 -15.45
CA ASP A 63 -10.30 3.26 -14.03
C ASP A 63 -11.39 2.21 -13.68
N ASN A 64 -11.03 0.94 -13.80
CA ASN A 64 -11.89 -0.22 -13.63
C ASN A 64 -11.90 -0.72 -12.17
N PHE A 65 -12.25 0.16 -11.24
CA PHE A 65 -12.32 -0.18 -9.81
C PHE A 65 -13.39 -1.26 -9.57
N LYS A 66 -13.02 -2.30 -8.83
CA LYS A 66 -13.90 -3.45 -8.59
C LYS A 66 -13.50 -4.24 -7.35
N PRO A 67 -14.43 -5.05 -6.79
CA PRO A 67 -14.11 -5.99 -5.74
C PRO A 67 -12.99 -6.95 -6.17
N ASP A 68 -12.16 -7.34 -5.21
CA ASP A 68 -11.14 -8.36 -5.42
C ASP A 68 -11.80 -9.74 -5.49
N PRO A 69 -11.63 -10.52 -6.59
CA PRO A 69 -12.25 -11.82 -6.72
C PRO A 69 -11.80 -12.83 -5.67
N LEU A 70 -10.63 -12.61 -5.03
CA LEU A 70 -10.14 -13.46 -3.94
C LEU A 70 -10.84 -13.18 -2.61
N LEU A 71 -11.52 -12.04 -2.47
CA LEU A 71 -12.19 -11.61 -1.23
C LEU A 71 -13.34 -10.64 -1.52
N THR A 72 -14.26 -11.03 -2.39
CA THR A 72 -15.29 -10.14 -2.94
C THR A 72 -16.14 -9.45 -1.87
N THR A 73 -16.66 -10.18 -0.89
CA THR A 73 -17.55 -9.65 0.16
C THR A 73 -16.87 -8.55 0.99
N GLU A 74 -15.57 -8.71 1.26
CA GLU A 74 -14.82 -7.77 2.08
C GLU A 74 -14.34 -6.54 1.30
N THR A 75 -14.23 -6.67 -0.02
CA THR A 75 -13.67 -5.65 -0.92
C THR A 75 -14.70 -5.03 -1.88
N ASP A 76 -15.98 -5.28 -1.70
CA ASP A 76 -17.03 -4.53 -2.37
C ASP A 76 -17.24 -3.17 -1.69
N LEU A 77 -16.37 -2.21 -2.02
CA LEU A 77 -16.20 -0.94 -1.31
C LEU A 77 -16.57 0.30 -2.16
N GLU A 78 -17.12 0.12 -3.36
CA GLU A 78 -17.45 1.24 -4.26
C GLU A 78 -18.35 2.28 -3.58
N ASN A 79 -19.40 1.82 -2.90
CA ASN A 79 -20.33 2.71 -2.22
C ASN A 79 -19.73 3.42 -1.00
N ASP A 80 -18.71 2.85 -0.37
CA ASP A 80 -18.03 3.46 0.77
C ASP A 80 -17.16 4.64 0.31
N TYR A 81 -16.53 4.54 -0.87
CA TYR A 81 -15.72 5.62 -1.45
C TYR A 81 -16.53 6.70 -2.15
N LYS A 82 -17.68 6.37 -2.73
CA LYS A 82 -18.49 7.29 -3.52
C LYS A 82 -18.94 8.49 -2.70
N GLY A 83 -18.54 9.70 -3.12
CA GLY A 83 -18.91 10.95 -2.45
C GLY A 83 -18.26 11.16 -1.08
N SER A 84 -17.30 10.34 -0.69
CA SER A 84 -16.63 10.41 0.61
C SER A 84 -15.66 11.60 0.77
N GLY A 85 -15.22 12.20 -0.33
CA GLY A 85 -14.16 13.21 -0.35
C GLY A 85 -12.74 12.62 -0.33
N TYR A 86 -12.60 11.29 -0.34
CA TYR A 86 -11.32 10.60 -0.42
C TYR A 86 -11.13 9.93 -1.76
N ASP A 87 -9.89 9.94 -2.24
CA ASP A 87 -9.48 9.22 -3.43
C ASP A 87 -9.31 7.72 -3.14
N ARG A 88 -9.56 6.91 -4.15
CA ARG A 88 -9.13 5.51 -4.20
C ARG A 88 -7.65 5.45 -4.53
N GLY A 89 -6.81 5.70 -3.52
CA GLY A 89 -5.36 5.77 -3.67
C GLY A 89 -4.77 4.37 -3.84
N HIS A 90 -4.08 4.14 -4.95
CA HIS A 90 -3.38 2.89 -5.20
C HIS A 90 -2.15 2.74 -4.30
N LEU A 91 -1.94 1.57 -3.72
CA LEU A 91 -0.64 1.23 -3.15
C LEU A 91 0.32 0.76 -4.25
N MET A 92 -0.06 -0.26 -5.04
CA MET A 92 0.64 -0.61 -6.28
C MET A 92 0.00 0.14 -7.46
N PRO A 93 0.71 1.06 -8.12
CA PRO A 93 0.15 1.88 -9.19
C PRO A 93 -0.18 1.05 -10.45
N ALA A 94 -1.24 1.41 -11.18
CA ALA A 94 -1.57 0.77 -12.46
C ALA A 94 -0.43 0.88 -13.49
N LYS A 95 0.37 1.95 -13.43
CA LYS A 95 1.54 2.13 -14.30
C LYS A 95 2.67 1.13 -14.03
N SER A 96 2.70 0.48 -12.87
CA SER A 96 3.65 -0.60 -12.58
C SER A 96 3.37 -1.88 -13.38
N ASN A 97 2.19 -1.98 -13.99
CA ASN A 97 1.79 -3.07 -14.88
C ASN A 97 1.47 -2.61 -16.33
N GLN A 98 1.90 -1.40 -16.72
CA GLN A 98 1.53 -0.84 -18.02
C GLN A 98 2.06 -1.60 -19.25
N CYS A 99 3.06 -2.46 -19.06
CA CYS A 99 3.65 -3.29 -20.11
C CYS A 99 3.28 -4.78 -19.99
N GLN A 100 2.20 -5.08 -19.28
CA GLN A 100 1.71 -6.45 -19.10
C GLN A 100 0.52 -6.71 -20.03
N THR A 101 -0.51 -7.42 -19.57
CA THR A 101 -1.79 -7.55 -20.27
C THR A 101 -2.85 -6.64 -19.64
N PRO A 102 -3.93 -6.30 -20.35
CA PRO A 102 -5.03 -5.54 -19.76
C PRO A 102 -5.58 -6.19 -18.49
N ALA A 103 -5.70 -7.51 -18.44
CA ALA A 103 -6.18 -8.24 -17.28
C ALA A 103 -5.25 -8.07 -16.06
N VAL A 104 -3.94 -8.13 -16.27
CA VAL A 104 -2.95 -7.93 -15.20
C VAL A 104 -2.91 -6.47 -14.73
N GLN A 105 -3.10 -5.49 -15.63
CA GLN A 105 -3.22 -4.10 -15.22
C GLN A 105 -4.51 -3.87 -14.42
N ASP A 106 -5.61 -4.52 -14.82
CA ASP A 106 -6.91 -4.44 -14.13
C ASP A 106 -6.87 -4.94 -12.68
N GLU A 107 -5.97 -5.88 -12.34
CA GLU A 107 -5.77 -6.31 -10.95
C GLU A 107 -5.38 -5.16 -10.02
N CYS A 108 -4.66 -4.14 -10.53
CA CYS A 108 -4.28 -2.98 -9.73
C CYS A 108 -5.47 -2.18 -9.23
N PHE A 109 -6.66 -2.30 -9.86
CA PHE A 109 -7.88 -1.59 -9.50
C PHE A 109 -8.78 -2.34 -8.51
N TYR A 110 -8.33 -3.47 -7.99
CA TYR A 110 -9.04 -4.14 -6.89
C TYR A 110 -9.04 -3.26 -5.63
N PHE A 111 -10.18 -3.16 -4.94
CA PHE A 111 -10.26 -2.41 -3.69
C PHE A 111 -9.32 -2.91 -2.60
N SER A 112 -8.86 -4.16 -2.69
CA SER A 112 -7.81 -4.70 -1.80
C SER A 112 -6.45 -4.01 -1.96
N ASN A 113 -6.25 -3.24 -3.03
CA ASN A 113 -5.07 -2.42 -3.30
C ASN A 113 -5.28 -0.93 -2.99
N MET A 114 -6.48 -0.53 -2.53
CA MET A 114 -6.86 0.87 -2.34
C MET A 114 -6.74 1.33 -0.89
N ALA A 115 -6.28 2.56 -0.71
CA ALA A 115 -6.35 3.31 0.53
C ALA A 115 -7.23 4.56 0.35
N ALA A 116 -7.99 4.92 1.38
CA ALA A 116 -8.70 6.20 1.41
C ALA A 116 -7.69 7.33 1.65
N GLN A 117 -7.15 7.88 0.58
CA GLN A 117 -6.16 8.96 0.61
C GLN A 117 -6.83 10.31 0.35
N THR A 118 -6.33 11.37 1.02
CA THR A 118 -6.70 12.72 0.63
C THR A 118 -6.23 13.00 -0.80
N HIS A 119 -6.95 13.86 -1.53
CA HIS A 119 -6.55 14.20 -2.89
C HIS A 119 -5.16 14.84 -2.93
N ARG A 120 -4.80 15.63 -1.92
CA ARG A 120 -3.47 16.26 -1.82
C ARG A 120 -2.35 15.24 -1.72
N LEU A 121 -2.50 14.23 -0.86
CA LEU A 121 -1.50 13.16 -0.78
C LEU A 121 -1.47 12.36 -2.09
N ASN A 122 -2.62 11.83 -2.52
CA ASN A 122 -2.71 10.93 -3.67
C ASN A 122 -2.21 11.56 -4.98
N ALA A 123 -2.62 12.79 -5.28
CA ALA A 123 -2.22 13.52 -6.49
C ALA A 123 -0.90 14.28 -6.35
N GLY A 124 -0.39 14.45 -5.12
CA GLY A 124 0.84 15.16 -4.76
C GLY A 124 2.06 14.24 -4.60
N ASP A 125 2.58 14.19 -3.38
CA ASP A 125 3.84 13.51 -3.07
C ASP A 125 3.79 11.99 -3.29
N TRP A 126 2.64 11.35 -3.03
CA TRP A 126 2.48 9.93 -3.31
C TRP A 126 2.67 9.60 -4.79
N LYS A 127 2.00 10.36 -5.67
CA LYS A 127 2.16 10.23 -7.13
C LYS A 127 3.58 10.57 -7.59
N SER A 128 4.21 11.58 -6.99
CA SER A 128 5.59 11.97 -7.30
C SER A 128 6.56 10.83 -6.96
N LEU A 129 6.39 10.19 -5.78
CA LEU A 129 7.18 9.04 -5.40
C LEU A 129 6.95 7.83 -6.33
N GLU A 130 5.73 7.61 -6.82
CA GLU A 130 5.46 6.57 -7.82
C GLU A 130 6.19 6.80 -9.14
N VAL A 131 6.35 8.05 -9.57
CA VAL A 131 7.16 8.39 -10.75
C VAL A 131 8.62 8.05 -10.48
N MET A 132 9.15 8.48 -9.33
CA MET A 132 10.55 8.24 -8.95
C MET A 132 10.85 6.75 -8.83
N THR A 133 9.96 5.93 -8.24
CA THR A 133 10.19 4.48 -8.12
C THR A 133 10.31 3.81 -9.49
N ARG A 134 9.53 4.23 -10.48
CA ARG A 134 9.68 3.74 -11.86
C ARG A 134 11.00 4.16 -12.50
N GLU A 135 11.44 5.39 -12.30
CA GLU A 135 12.73 5.88 -12.78
C GLU A 135 13.88 5.09 -12.13
N TRP A 136 13.79 4.82 -10.83
CA TRP A 136 14.76 4.00 -10.11
C TRP A 136 14.79 2.56 -10.61
N ALA A 137 13.63 1.95 -10.89
CA ALA A 137 13.56 0.61 -11.46
C ALA A 137 14.21 0.52 -12.85
N VAL A 138 14.13 1.58 -13.65
CA VAL A 138 14.82 1.64 -14.94
C VAL A 138 16.34 1.76 -14.75
N LYS A 139 16.79 2.57 -13.79
CA LYS A 139 18.20 2.85 -13.52
C LYS A 139 18.90 1.67 -12.83
N ASP A 140 18.25 1.05 -11.87
CA ASP A 140 18.79 -0.05 -11.04
C ASP A 140 18.38 -1.45 -11.55
N ASP A 141 17.74 -1.53 -12.73
CA ASP A 141 17.16 -2.72 -13.35
C ASP A 141 15.90 -3.23 -12.64
N SER A 142 15.85 -3.17 -11.32
CA SER A 142 14.65 -3.51 -10.54
C SER A 142 14.73 -2.96 -9.12
N VAL A 143 13.57 -2.62 -8.57
CA VAL A 143 13.40 -2.29 -7.14
C VAL A 143 12.30 -3.15 -6.54
N HIS A 144 12.47 -3.57 -5.29
CA HIS A 144 11.41 -4.20 -4.50
C HIS A 144 10.72 -3.12 -3.68
N ILE A 145 9.41 -3.07 -3.74
CA ILE A 145 8.62 -2.02 -3.08
C ILE A 145 7.61 -2.67 -2.15
N TRP A 146 7.54 -2.12 -0.95
CA TRP A 146 6.46 -2.34 0.01
C TRP A 146 5.80 -1.00 0.26
N ALA A 147 4.47 -0.97 0.21
CA ALA A 147 3.68 0.20 0.53
C ALA A 147 2.54 -0.19 1.44
N GLY A 148 2.14 0.67 2.35
CA GLY A 148 1.08 0.30 3.29
C GLY A 148 0.50 1.49 4.03
N ASN A 149 -0.42 1.13 4.93
CA ASN A 149 -1.21 2.06 5.70
C ASN A 149 -1.12 1.75 7.19
N VAL A 150 -1.16 2.77 8.03
CA VAL A 150 -1.18 2.63 9.49
C VAL A 150 -2.09 3.64 10.16
N GLY A 151 -2.64 3.23 11.30
CA GLY A 151 -3.57 4.04 12.08
C GLY A 151 -4.94 4.17 11.44
N GLU A 152 -5.80 4.92 12.10
CA GLU A 152 -7.15 5.27 11.64
C GLU A 152 -7.50 6.63 12.23
N ILE A 153 -7.96 7.57 11.41
CA ILE A 153 -8.43 8.90 11.86
C ILE A 153 -9.95 8.99 11.87
N LYS A 154 -10.62 8.30 10.97
CA LYS A 154 -12.09 8.20 10.85
C LYS A 154 -12.46 7.07 9.89
N ARG A 155 -13.74 6.91 9.62
CA ARG A 155 -14.25 5.99 8.60
C ARG A 155 -15.06 6.72 7.54
N ILE A 156 -14.99 6.17 6.33
CA ILE A 156 -15.91 6.43 5.23
C ILE A 156 -16.69 5.12 5.00
N GLY A 157 -17.96 5.09 5.43
CA GLY A 157 -18.68 3.82 5.50
C GLY A 157 -17.92 2.75 6.31
N ARG A 158 -17.60 1.63 5.68
CA ARG A 158 -16.84 0.52 6.30
C ARG A 158 -15.32 0.73 6.26
N VAL A 159 -14.83 1.60 5.38
CA VAL A 159 -13.38 1.80 5.15
C VAL A 159 -12.80 2.74 6.19
N ALA A 160 -11.76 2.30 6.88
CA ALA A 160 -10.96 3.15 7.73
C ALA A 160 -10.08 4.09 6.87
N VAL A 161 -10.05 5.36 7.20
CA VAL A 161 -9.11 6.33 6.62
C VAL A 161 -7.80 6.20 7.39
N PRO A 162 -6.71 5.79 6.76
CA PRO A 162 -5.43 5.63 7.45
C PRO A 162 -4.91 6.98 7.93
N LYS A 163 -4.25 6.99 9.09
CA LYS A 163 -3.57 8.18 9.59
C LYS A 163 -2.35 8.53 8.73
N GLN A 164 -1.60 7.50 8.35
CA GLN A 164 -0.38 7.64 7.57
C GLN A 164 -0.28 6.55 6.49
N CYS A 165 0.35 6.91 5.37
CA CYS A 165 0.74 5.99 4.31
C CYS A 165 2.27 5.92 4.28
N TRP A 166 2.82 4.74 4.06
CA TRP A 166 4.27 4.54 4.05
C TRP A 166 4.70 3.77 2.80
N LYS A 167 5.96 3.95 2.40
CA LYS A 167 6.57 3.18 1.30
C LYS A 167 8.04 2.90 1.62
N VAL A 168 8.45 1.65 1.40
CA VAL A 168 9.84 1.19 1.51
C VAL A 168 10.29 0.69 0.15
N VAL A 169 11.47 1.07 -0.27
CA VAL A 169 12.06 0.71 -1.57
C VAL A 169 13.44 0.10 -1.33
N TYR A 170 13.65 -1.09 -1.87
CA TYR A 170 14.95 -1.76 -1.90
C TYR A 170 15.50 -1.80 -3.31
N TYR A 171 16.69 -1.29 -3.49
CA TYR A 171 17.43 -1.29 -4.75
C TYR A 171 18.23 -2.60 -4.87
N LYS A 172 17.88 -3.41 -5.85
CA LYS A 172 18.47 -4.74 -6.00
C LYS A 172 19.97 -4.71 -6.30
N LYS A 173 20.41 -3.77 -7.15
CA LYS A 173 21.79 -3.66 -7.61
C LYS A 173 22.68 -2.99 -6.57
N SER A 174 22.29 -1.81 -6.09
CA SER A 174 23.06 -1.05 -5.09
C SER A 174 22.91 -1.60 -3.67
N LYS A 175 21.87 -2.42 -3.41
CA LYS A 175 21.50 -2.97 -2.09
C LYS A 175 21.17 -1.90 -1.06
N GLU A 176 20.72 -0.74 -1.52
CA GLU A 176 20.30 0.38 -0.70
C GLU A 176 18.81 0.31 -0.38
N TRP A 177 18.44 1.00 0.67
CA TRP A 177 17.07 1.12 1.16
C TRP A 177 16.67 2.57 1.26
N MET A 178 15.43 2.87 0.88
CA MET A 178 14.80 4.15 1.15
C MET A 178 13.42 3.90 1.78
N ALA A 179 13.07 4.72 2.75
CA ALA A 179 11.79 4.64 3.44
C ALA A 179 11.14 6.02 3.51
N PHE A 180 9.82 6.04 3.37
CA PHE A 180 9.00 7.25 3.32
C PHE A 180 7.74 7.08 4.17
N LEU A 181 7.37 8.14 4.88
CA LEU A 181 6.18 8.20 5.72
C LEU A 181 5.42 9.50 5.45
N PHE A 182 4.18 9.38 5.07
CA PHE A 182 3.32 10.52 4.70
C PHE A 182 2.13 10.61 5.64
N ASP A 183 1.83 11.78 6.15
CA ASP A 183 0.55 12.05 6.80
C ASP A 183 -0.56 12.09 5.74
N ASN A 184 -1.69 11.46 6.03
CA ASN A 184 -2.84 11.42 5.14
C ASN A 184 -3.82 12.54 5.49
N ASP A 185 -3.38 13.76 5.30
CA ASP A 185 -4.12 14.98 5.61
C ASP A 185 -4.18 15.94 4.41
N GLU A 186 -4.77 17.14 4.62
CA GLU A 186 -4.92 18.16 3.58
C GLU A 186 -3.74 19.15 3.56
N SER A 187 -2.63 18.85 4.24
CA SER A 187 -1.43 19.68 4.19
C SER A 187 -0.90 19.78 2.76
N LYS A 188 -0.24 20.87 2.45
CA LYS A 188 0.40 21.00 1.14
C LYS A 188 1.53 19.98 1.02
N PRO A 189 1.69 19.35 -0.16
CA PRO A 189 2.88 18.57 -0.44
C PRO A 189 4.13 19.41 -0.15
N ASP A 190 5.02 18.87 0.63
CA ASP A 190 6.26 19.54 1.05
C ASP A 190 7.51 18.92 0.39
N GLY A 191 7.28 17.96 -0.49
CA GLY A 191 8.28 17.26 -1.27
C GLY A 191 8.73 15.95 -0.65
N ILE A 192 9.16 15.04 -1.52
CA ILE A 192 9.53 13.67 -1.15
C ILE A 192 10.61 13.62 -0.07
N ASN A 193 11.61 14.51 -0.14
CA ASN A 193 12.74 14.49 0.79
C ASN A 193 12.33 14.79 2.24
N ASN A 194 11.29 15.58 2.46
CA ASN A 194 10.79 15.90 3.80
C ASN A 194 10.00 14.72 4.42
N ASN A 195 9.60 13.77 3.59
CA ASN A 195 8.89 12.56 3.99
C ASN A 195 9.81 11.33 4.10
N MET A 196 11.13 11.49 3.87
CA MET A 196 12.09 10.42 4.08
C MET A 196 12.29 10.18 5.59
N VAL A 197 12.31 8.89 5.95
CA VAL A 197 12.53 8.44 7.33
C VAL A 197 13.54 7.28 7.35
N ASP A 198 14.05 6.94 8.51
CA ASP A 198 14.86 5.74 8.64
C ASP A 198 14.00 4.48 8.51
N LEU A 199 14.54 3.43 7.87
CA LEU A 199 13.83 2.15 7.71
C LEU A 199 13.35 1.59 9.06
N ILE A 200 14.17 1.76 10.10
CA ILE A 200 13.83 1.29 11.45
C ILE A 200 12.57 1.96 12.02
N ASP A 201 12.24 3.17 11.59
CA ASP A 201 11.03 3.86 12.05
C ASP A 201 9.78 3.24 11.44
N ILE A 202 9.83 2.86 10.15
CA ILE A 202 8.75 2.06 9.52
C ILE A 202 8.64 0.70 10.19
N GLU A 203 9.76 0.02 10.47
CA GLU A 203 9.74 -1.28 11.18
C GLU A 203 9.10 -1.18 12.58
N LYS A 204 9.44 -0.14 13.35
CA LYS A 204 8.83 0.11 14.68
C LYS A 204 7.35 0.43 14.56
N LEU A 205 6.96 1.25 13.58
CA LEU A 205 5.59 1.71 13.38
C LEU A 205 4.66 0.57 12.96
N THR A 206 5.16 -0.33 12.10
CA THR A 206 4.36 -1.40 11.48
C THR A 206 4.51 -2.76 12.14
N GLY A 207 5.59 -2.98 12.88
CA GLY A 207 5.99 -4.29 13.41
C GLY A 207 6.58 -5.23 12.34
N LEU A 208 6.72 -4.77 11.10
CA LEU A 208 7.31 -5.52 9.99
C LEU A 208 8.84 -5.56 10.09
N LYS A 209 9.44 -6.51 9.37
CA LYS A 209 10.88 -6.59 9.14
C LYS A 209 11.14 -6.73 7.65
N PHE A 210 12.05 -5.90 7.12
CA PHE A 210 12.36 -5.86 5.68
C PHE A 210 13.72 -6.47 5.31
N LYS A 211 14.53 -6.77 6.32
CA LYS A 211 15.87 -7.38 6.17
C LYS A 211 15.88 -8.82 6.64
#